data_910e33dc28a685a387f0756169f66ee4
#
_entry.id   910e33dc28a685a387f0756169f66ee4
#
_cell.length_a   1.000
_cell.length_b   1.000
_cell.length_c   1.000
_cell.angle_alpha   90.00
_cell.angle_beta   90.00
_cell.angle_gamma   90.00
#
_symmetry.space_group_name_H-M   'P 1'
#
loop_
_entity.id
_entity.type
_entity.pdbx_description
1 polymer ?
#
loop_
_entity_poly.entity_id
_entity_poly.type
_entity_poly.pdbx_seq_one_letter_code
_entity_poly.pdbx_strand_id
1 'polypeptide(L)'
;MSEKELFNVTIVTTGGVCEKLIPYVARVTRGFDMRAISAPFVSKSQQEKDLELLHKLLRYKHLSVFEFSSIVFQIECPIYVARQLMRYRCSSFIERSLRACGPMESDEAYFAYNDAIKAGQKREDARALLPLSTQTRFLWSLNLRELLHIAEERLTPNAQAMTRDIVQKMVDLTSEHFPHVIEYWQSDRVIGYWKEYRKDSKCPTK
;
A
#
# COMPACT_ATOMS: atom_id res chain seq x y z
N MET A 1 -6.58 -21.22 -22.42
CA MET A 1 -5.61 -21.02 -21.34
C MET A 1 -6.03 -19.74 -20.65
N SER A 2 -6.52 -19.78 -19.40
CA SER A 2 -6.82 -18.56 -18.65
C SER A 2 -5.51 -17.77 -18.49
N GLU A 3 -5.54 -16.47 -18.81
CA GLU A 3 -4.43 -15.58 -18.48
C GLU A 3 -4.17 -15.68 -16.98
N LYS A 4 -3.02 -16.26 -16.63
CA LYS A 4 -2.59 -16.39 -15.25
C LYS A 4 -2.33 -14.97 -14.75
N GLU A 5 -3.10 -14.48 -13.80
CA GLU A 5 -2.84 -13.18 -13.21
C GLU A 5 -1.40 -13.14 -12.69
N LEU A 6 -0.61 -12.20 -13.21
CA LEU A 6 0.82 -12.05 -12.89
C LEU A 6 1.06 -11.51 -11.48
N PHE A 7 0.00 -11.05 -10.82
CA PHE A 7 0.04 -10.58 -9.43
C PHE A 7 -1.33 -10.77 -8.77
N ASN A 8 -1.33 -10.80 -7.44
CA ASN A 8 -2.55 -10.79 -6.63
C ASN A 8 -2.37 -9.84 -5.43
N VAL A 9 -3.44 -9.15 -5.03
CA VAL A 9 -3.47 -8.24 -3.88
C VAL A 9 -4.75 -8.47 -3.10
N THR A 10 -4.63 -8.72 -1.81
CA THR A 10 -5.77 -8.84 -0.89
C THR A 10 -5.51 -8.04 0.39
N ILE A 11 -6.57 -7.51 1.02
CA ILE A 11 -6.48 -7.00 2.39
C ILE A 11 -6.60 -8.18 3.35
N VAL A 12 -5.62 -8.29 4.25
CA VAL A 12 -5.64 -9.27 5.35
C VAL A 12 -6.40 -8.72 6.54
N THR A 13 -6.14 -7.46 6.89
CA THR A 13 -6.84 -6.74 7.95
C THR A 13 -6.64 -5.24 7.84
N THR A 14 -7.55 -4.51 8.45
CA THR A 14 -7.41 -3.08 8.76
C THR A 14 -7.36 -2.92 10.28
N GLY A 15 -6.66 -1.90 10.77
CA GLY A 15 -6.50 -1.67 12.19
C GLY A 15 -6.36 -0.20 12.55
N GLY A 16 -6.26 0.07 13.85
CA GLY A 16 -6.19 1.42 14.36
C GLY A 16 -7.52 2.15 14.28
N VAL A 17 -7.48 3.39 13.82
CA VAL A 17 -8.63 4.28 13.76
C VAL A 17 -9.38 4.10 12.43
N CYS A 18 -10.67 3.81 12.47
CA CYS A 18 -11.51 3.79 11.27
C CYS A 18 -11.77 5.21 10.75
N GLU A 19 -12.19 5.33 9.48
CA GLU A 19 -12.38 6.62 8.81
C GLU A 19 -13.23 7.63 9.62
N LYS A 20 -14.33 7.17 10.21
CA LYS A 20 -15.25 8.01 11.01
C LYS A 20 -14.60 8.63 12.25
N LEU A 21 -13.52 8.05 12.74
CA LEU A 21 -12.80 8.53 13.93
C LEU A 21 -11.61 9.45 13.59
N ILE A 22 -11.16 9.52 12.36
CA ILE A 22 -10.05 10.40 11.94
C ILE A 22 -10.29 11.88 12.32
N PRO A 23 -11.50 12.47 12.11
CA PRO A 23 -11.78 13.84 12.56
C PRO A 23 -11.64 14.03 14.07
N TYR A 24 -11.90 13.00 14.87
CA TYR A 24 -11.74 13.05 16.34
C TYR A 24 -10.27 13.01 16.74
N VAL A 25 -9.44 12.22 16.07
CA VAL A 25 -7.97 12.25 16.24
C VAL A 25 -7.44 13.67 16.00
N ALA A 26 -7.91 14.34 14.95
CA ALA A 26 -7.50 15.72 14.68
C ALA A 26 -7.93 16.70 15.80
N ARG A 27 -9.08 16.48 16.46
CA ARG A 27 -9.56 17.32 17.55
C ARG A 27 -8.76 17.18 18.84
N VAL A 28 -7.98 16.10 19.00
CA VAL A 28 -7.07 15.93 20.17
C VAL A 28 -6.13 17.13 20.31
N THR A 29 -5.67 17.70 19.21
CA THR A 29 -4.82 18.91 19.23
C THR A 29 -5.52 20.14 19.82
N ARG A 30 -6.84 20.10 19.97
CA ARG A 30 -7.68 21.15 20.55
C ARG A 30 -8.26 20.73 21.92
N GLY A 31 -7.66 19.73 22.55
CA GLY A 31 -8.06 19.28 23.90
C GLY A 31 -9.19 18.25 23.93
N PHE A 32 -9.57 17.65 22.79
CA PHE A 32 -10.55 16.56 22.78
C PHE A 32 -9.95 15.29 23.39
N ASP A 33 -10.69 14.67 24.34
CA ASP A 33 -10.30 13.40 24.93
C ASP A 33 -10.96 12.24 24.18
N MET A 34 -10.17 11.39 23.54
CA MET A 34 -10.63 10.22 22.80
C MET A 34 -11.43 9.23 23.67
N ARG A 35 -11.20 9.21 24.99
CA ARG A 35 -11.97 8.38 25.94
C ARG A 35 -13.42 8.84 26.10
N ALA A 36 -13.72 10.10 25.73
CA ALA A 36 -15.07 10.64 25.75
C ALA A 36 -15.95 10.18 24.58
N ILE A 37 -15.40 9.41 23.64
CA ILE A 37 -16.18 8.82 22.56
C ILE A 37 -17.01 7.65 23.11
N SER A 38 -18.19 7.94 23.63
CA SER A 38 -19.14 6.93 24.12
C SER A 38 -20.01 6.34 23.03
N ALA A 39 -20.17 7.05 21.90
CA ALA A 39 -20.87 6.58 20.70
C ALA A 39 -20.40 7.38 19.48
N PRO A 40 -19.90 6.75 18.42
CA PRO A 40 -19.49 7.44 17.19
C PRO A 40 -20.67 7.91 16.33
N PHE A 41 -21.91 7.82 16.80
CA PHE A 41 -23.12 8.11 16.04
C PHE A 41 -23.76 9.42 16.50
N VAL A 42 -23.19 10.47 16.03
CA VAL A 42 -23.63 11.82 16.24
C VAL A 42 -24.64 12.19 15.13
N SER A 43 -25.46 13.21 15.36
CA SER A 43 -26.45 13.73 14.43
C SER A 43 -25.92 13.88 12.99
N LYS A 44 -26.79 13.86 11.98
CA LYS A 44 -26.42 14.11 10.58
C LYS A 44 -25.56 15.38 10.42
N SER A 45 -25.91 16.46 11.13
CA SER A 45 -25.15 17.72 11.07
C SER A 45 -23.71 17.58 11.61
N GLN A 46 -23.47 16.66 12.54
CA GLN A 46 -22.11 16.38 13.01
C GLN A 46 -21.33 15.53 12.00
N GLN A 47 -21.97 14.57 11.34
CA GLN A 47 -21.35 13.77 10.28
C GLN A 47 -20.89 14.66 9.11
N GLU A 48 -21.70 15.64 8.72
CA GLU A 48 -21.35 16.62 7.69
C GLU A 48 -20.10 17.46 8.10
N LYS A 49 -20.08 17.92 9.36
CA LYS A 49 -18.92 18.66 9.91
C LYS A 49 -17.66 17.78 10.00
N ASP A 50 -17.82 16.51 10.31
CA ASP A 50 -16.72 15.56 10.39
C ASP A 50 -16.15 15.27 8.99
N LEU A 51 -17.00 15.12 8.00
CA LEU A 51 -16.60 14.97 6.61
C LEU A 51 -15.91 16.23 6.08
N GLU A 52 -16.44 17.41 6.38
CA GLU A 52 -15.81 18.69 6.01
C GLU A 52 -14.41 18.81 6.65
N LEU A 53 -14.26 18.41 7.91
CA LEU A 53 -12.96 18.41 8.58
C LEU A 53 -12.01 17.41 7.94
N LEU A 54 -12.47 16.20 7.61
CA LEU A 54 -11.69 15.19 6.91
C LEU A 54 -11.12 15.73 5.58
N HIS A 55 -11.98 16.37 4.78
CA HIS A 55 -11.58 17.01 3.52
C HIS A 55 -10.59 18.15 3.74
N LYS A 56 -10.76 18.97 4.79
CA LYS A 56 -9.79 20.02 5.15
C LYS A 56 -8.44 19.44 5.52
N LEU A 57 -8.39 18.35 6.28
CA LEU A 57 -7.15 17.68 6.67
C LEU A 57 -6.36 17.19 5.44
N LEU A 58 -7.05 16.58 4.48
CA LEU A 58 -6.45 16.15 3.20
C LEU A 58 -5.98 17.35 2.38
N ARG A 59 -6.85 18.35 2.20
CA ARG A 59 -6.58 19.55 1.40
C ARG A 59 -5.35 20.33 1.88
N TYR A 60 -5.22 20.50 3.20
CA TYR A 60 -4.12 21.24 3.81
C TYR A 60 -2.93 20.36 4.21
N LYS A 61 -2.96 19.08 3.81
CA LYS A 61 -1.88 18.11 4.08
C LYS A 61 -1.57 17.91 5.57
N HIS A 62 -2.58 18.01 6.42
CA HIS A 62 -2.47 17.62 7.81
C HIS A 62 -2.54 16.09 7.94
N LEU A 63 -1.53 15.40 7.37
CA LEU A 63 -1.57 13.97 7.13
C LEU A 63 -1.23 13.11 8.34
N SER A 64 -0.72 13.68 9.43
CA SER A 64 -0.35 12.92 10.64
C SER A 64 -1.51 12.14 11.27
N VAL A 65 -2.74 12.62 11.12
CA VAL A 65 -3.93 11.95 11.64
C VAL A 65 -4.23 10.63 10.91
N PHE A 66 -3.78 10.48 9.66
CA PHE A 66 -3.95 9.27 8.86
C PHE A 66 -2.92 8.18 9.19
N GLU A 67 -1.91 8.50 10.02
CA GLU A 67 -0.96 7.51 10.52
C GLU A 67 -1.58 6.57 11.56
N PHE A 68 -2.70 6.96 12.17
CA PHE A 68 -3.41 6.17 13.17
C PHE A 68 -4.27 5.04 12.56
N SER A 69 -4.44 5.03 11.24
CA SER A 69 -5.13 3.97 10.50
C SER A 69 -4.11 3.10 9.79
N SER A 70 -4.19 1.79 9.98
CA SER A 70 -3.26 0.84 9.39
C SER A 70 -3.98 -0.19 8.51
N ILE A 71 -3.28 -0.68 7.51
CA ILE A 71 -3.78 -1.69 6.57
C ILE A 71 -2.67 -2.72 6.38
N VAL A 72 -3.04 -3.99 6.35
CA VAL A 72 -2.13 -5.09 6.02
C VAL A 72 -2.60 -5.73 4.73
N PHE A 73 -1.78 -5.64 3.71
CA PHE A 73 -1.98 -6.32 2.44
C PHE A 73 -1.18 -7.62 2.37
N GLN A 74 -1.73 -8.64 1.73
CA GLN A 74 -0.97 -9.75 1.18
C GLN A 74 -0.80 -9.50 -0.31
N ILE A 75 0.43 -9.54 -0.79
CA ILE A 75 0.76 -9.29 -2.19
C ILE A 75 1.55 -10.48 -2.73
N GLU A 76 1.14 -10.97 -3.89
CA GLU A 76 1.85 -11.94 -4.69
C GLU A 76 2.31 -11.26 -5.98
N CYS A 77 3.59 -11.31 -6.27
CA CYS A 77 4.16 -10.71 -7.49
C CYS A 77 5.59 -11.24 -7.72
N PRO A 78 6.19 -10.99 -8.88
CA PRO A 78 7.59 -11.31 -9.11
C PRO A 78 8.53 -10.55 -8.16
N ILE A 79 9.64 -11.20 -7.79
CA ILE A 79 10.66 -10.63 -6.87
C ILE A 79 11.14 -9.25 -7.32
N TYR A 80 11.32 -9.02 -8.63
CA TYR A 80 11.78 -7.71 -9.12
C TYR A 80 10.79 -6.58 -8.84
N VAL A 81 9.49 -6.87 -8.78
CA VAL A 81 8.44 -5.91 -8.40
C VAL A 81 8.41 -5.74 -6.88
N ALA A 82 8.44 -6.84 -6.12
CA ALA A 82 8.48 -6.81 -4.67
C ALA A 82 9.61 -5.92 -4.15
N ARG A 83 10.81 -6.02 -4.74
CA ARG A 83 11.97 -5.19 -4.38
C ARG A 83 11.74 -3.69 -4.60
N GLN A 84 10.91 -3.28 -5.56
CA GLN A 84 10.54 -1.87 -5.74
C GLN A 84 9.59 -1.39 -4.65
N LEU A 85 8.62 -2.23 -4.27
CA LEU A 85 7.65 -1.93 -3.22
C LEU A 85 8.31 -1.88 -1.84
N MET A 86 9.26 -2.77 -1.56
CA MET A 86 10.00 -2.82 -0.28
C MET A 86 10.97 -1.65 -0.06
N ARG A 87 11.01 -0.66 -0.96
CA ARG A 87 11.78 0.58 -0.76
C ARG A 87 11.05 1.59 0.13
N TYR A 88 9.74 1.41 0.38
CA TYR A 88 8.93 2.24 1.26
C TYR A 88 9.13 1.84 2.72
N ARG A 89 10.04 2.57 3.42
CA ARG A 89 10.56 2.18 4.74
C ARG A 89 9.64 2.56 5.90
N CYS A 90 8.67 3.45 5.70
CA CYS A 90 7.67 3.80 6.71
C CYS A 90 6.58 2.73 6.84
N SER A 91 6.98 1.47 6.65
CA SER A 91 6.09 0.30 6.64
C SER A 91 6.86 -0.97 7.02
N SER A 92 6.16 -2.07 7.25
CA SER A 92 6.75 -3.35 7.65
C SER A 92 6.42 -4.44 6.65
N PHE A 93 7.39 -5.31 6.39
CA PHE A 93 7.28 -6.42 5.44
C PHE A 93 7.64 -7.75 6.09
N ILE A 94 6.90 -8.80 5.71
CA ILE A 94 7.28 -10.19 5.95
C ILE A 94 7.14 -10.93 4.63
N GLU A 95 8.26 -11.32 4.04
CA GLU A 95 8.29 -12.03 2.77
C GLU A 95 8.47 -13.52 2.96
N ARG A 96 7.86 -14.32 2.08
CA ARG A 96 8.05 -15.76 1.99
C ARG A 96 9.53 -16.09 1.81
N SER A 97 10.04 -16.96 2.66
CA SER A 97 11.46 -17.32 2.64
C SER A 97 11.74 -18.39 1.59
N LEU A 98 12.48 -18.04 0.54
CA LEU A 98 13.03 -19.01 -0.42
C LEU A 98 14.08 -19.96 0.20
N ARG A 99 14.62 -19.60 1.37
CA ARG A 99 15.48 -20.48 2.14
C ARG A 99 14.71 -21.64 2.76
N ALA A 100 13.52 -21.36 3.29
CA ALA A 100 12.70 -22.34 4.00
C ALA A 100 11.80 -23.16 3.06
N CYS A 101 11.15 -22.49 2.08
CA CYS A 101 10.04 -23.07 1.34
C CYS A 101 10.34 -23.36 -0.14
N GLY A 102 11.42 -22.81 -0.72
CA GLY A 102 11.66 -22.85 -2.17
C GLY A 102 10.67 -21.95 -2.95
N PRO A 103 10.67 -21.98 -4.30
CA PRO A 103 9.76 -21.21 -5.14
C PRO A 103 8.30 -21.63 -4.94
N MET A 104 7.36 -20.73 -5.24
CA MET A 104 5.91 -20.97 -5.10
C MET A 104 5.38 -21.94 -6.17
N GLU A 105 5.98 -21.91 -7.32
CA GLU A 105 5.62 -22.73 -8.47
C GLU A 105 6.78 -23.66 -8.80
N SER A 106 6.46 -24.91 -9.15
CA SER A 106 7.39 -25.83 -9.81
C SER A 106 7.33 -25.50 -11.31
N ASP A 107 8.10 -24.53 -11.74
CA ASP A 107 8.21 -24.20 -13.16
C ASP A 107 9.40 -24.94 -13.76
N GLU A 108 9.21 -25.49 -14.95
CA GLU A 108 10.32 -26.01 -15.77
C GLU A 108 11.41 -24.97 -15.99
N ALA A 109 11.06 -23.67 -15.97
CA ALA A 109 12.02 -22.56 -16.02
C ALA A 109 13.05 -22.54 -14.88
N TYR A 110 12.87 -23.34 -13.82
CA TYR A 110 13.79 -23.41 -12.67
C TYR A 110 14.78 -24.57 -12.77
N PHE A 111 15.16 -25.02 -13.97
CA PHE A 111 16.06 -26.14 -14.18
C PHE A 111 17.31 -26.09 -13.30
N ALA A 112 18.06 -24.98 -13.38
CA ALA A 112 19.30 -24.84 -12.62
C ALA A 112 19.08 -24.97 -11.10
N TYR A 113 18.00 -24.40 -10.57
CA TYR A 113 17.63 -24.55 -9.17
C TYR A 113 17.28 -26.00 -8.83
N ASN A 114 16.44 -26.64 -9.65
CA ASN A 114 15.98 -28.00 -9.44
C ASN A 114 17.15 -29.00 -9.50
N ASP A 115 18.07 -28.82 -10.43
CA ASP A 115 19.23 -29.67 -10.59
C ASP A 115 20.21 -29.49 -9.43
N ALA A 116 20.41 -28.26 -8.95
CA ALA A 116 21.20 -28.00 -7.73
C ALA A 116 20.61 -28.71 -6.49
N ILE A 117 19.29 -28.65 -6.32
CA ILE A 117 18.59 -29.38 -5.23
C ILE A 117 18.76 -30.88 -5.35
N LYS A 118 18.61 -31.46 -6.57
CA LYS A 118 18.84 -32.91 -6.82
C LYS A 118 20.29 -33.31 -6.53
N ALA A 119 21.25 -32.41 -6.81
CA ALA A 119 22.66 -32.63 -6.49
C ALA A 119 22.98 -32.44 -5.01
N GLY A 120 22.00 -32.21 -4.13
CA GLY A 120 22.16 -32.08 -2.69
C GLY A 120 22.55 -30.71 -2.19
N GLN A 121 22.51 -29.67 -3.07
CA GLN A 121 22.74 -28.29 -2.65
C GLN A 121 21.63 -27.81 -1.72
N LYS A 122 22.00 -27.05 -0.68
CA LYS A 122 21.02 -26.47 0.25
C LYS A 122 20.17 -25.40 -0.45
N ARG A 123 18.89 -25.28 -0.07
CA ARG A 123 17.98 -24.27 -0.61
C ARG A 123 18.51 -22.85 -0.48
N GLU A 124 19.21 -22.56 0.61
CA GLU A 124 19.79 -21.23 0.88
C GLU A 124 20.81 -20.80 -0.16
N ASP A 125 21.48 -21.73 -0.82
CA ASP A 125 22.45 -21.50 -1.87
C ASP A 125 21.80 -21.65 -3.25
N ALA A 126 21.03 -22.72 -3.48
CA ALA A 126 20.35 -23.00 -4.74
C ALA A 126 19.42 -21.87 -5.19
N ARG A 127 18.79 -21.14 -4.26
CA ARG A 127 17.92 -20.00 -4.56
C ARG A 127 18.62 -18.86 -5.36
N ALA A 128 19.95 -18.82 -5.34
CA ALA A 128 20.72 -17.87 -6.14
C ALA A 128 20.55 -18.10 -7.65
N LEU A 129 20.11 -19.31 -8.05
CA LEU A 129 19.86 -19.71 -9.43
C LEU A 129 18.45 -19.35 -9.92
N LEU A 130 17.58 -18.88 -9.03
CA LEU A 130 16.23 -18.47 -9.39
C LEU A 130 16.24 -17.13 -10.12
N PRO A 131 15.45 -16.99 -11.21
CA PRO A 131 15.33 -15.72 -11.91
C PRO A 131 14.58 -14.68 -11.07
N LEU A 132 14.79 -13.40 -11.33
CA LEU A 132 14.07 -12.31 -10.66
C LEU A 132 12.56 -12.30 -10.95
N SER A 133 12.13 -13.00 -12.01
CA SER A 133 10.71 -13.23 -12.33
C SER A 133 10.03 -14.25 -11.43
N THR A 134 10.79 -14.96 -10.56
CA THR A 134 10.21 -15.90 -9.60
C THR A 134 9.16 -15.21 -8.75
N GLN A 135 7.99 -15.85 -8.62
CA GLN A 135 6.89 -15.35 -7.80
C GLN A 135 7.25 -15.42 -6.31
N THR A 136 6.95 -14.36 -5.62
CA THR A 136 7.04 -14.28 -4.16
C THR A 136 5.70 -13.83 -3.56
N ARG A 137 5.53 -14.03 -2.27
CA ARG A 137 4.39 -13.57 -1.47
C ARG A 137 4.93 -12.85 -0.24
N PHE A 138 4.34 -11.71 0.06
CA PHE A 138 4.68 -10.99 1.28
C PHE A 138 3.47 -10.29 1.90
N LEU A 139 3.53 -10.11 3.21
CA LEU A 139 2.65 -9.20 3.92
C LEU A 139 3.29 -7.82 3.96
N TRP A 140 2.48 -6.80 3.74
CA TRP A 140 2.89 -5.41 3.81
C TRP A 140 1.95 -4.65 4.73
N SER A 141 2.47 -4.22 5.89
CA SER A 141 1.76 -3.40 6.86
C SER A 141 2.19 -1.95 6.72
N LEU A 142 1.24 -1.07 6.45
CA LEU A 142 1.47 0.36 6.31
C LEU A 142 0.29 1.15 6.85
N ASN A 143 0.50 2.43 7.14
CA ASN A 143 -0.58 3.33 7.51
C ASN A 143 -1.19 4.01 6.28
N LEU A 144 -2.35 4.65 6.48
CA LEU A 144 -3.10 5.28 5.38
C LEU A 144 -2.33 6.45 4.74
N ARG A 145 -1.56 7.22 5.54
CA ARG A 145 -0.69 8.30 5.02
C ARG A 145 0.35 7.75 4.04
N GLU A 146 1.01 6.66 4.41
CA GLU A 146 2.03 6.03 3.57
C GLU A 146 1.41 5.44 2.30
N LEU A 147 0.21 4.84 2.38
CA LEU A 147 -0.50 4.37 1.19
C LEU A 147 -0.77 5.51 0.20
N LEU A 148 -1.26 6.65 0.68
CA LEU A 148 -1.51 7.81 -0.18
C LEU A 148 -0.22 8.33 -0.83
N HIS A 149 0.88 8.37 -0.07
CA HIS A 149 2.20 8.75 -0.60
C HIS A 149 2.68 7.79 -1.69
N ILE A 150 2.58 6.47 -1.46
CA ILE A 150 2.93 5.44 -2.45
C ILE A 150 2.08 5.60 -3.72
N ALA A 151 0.79 5.82 -3.55
CA ALA A 151 -0.13 6.01 -4.67
C ALA A 151 0.24 7.24 -5.51
N GLU A 152 0.62 8.34 -4.89
CA GLU A 152 1.10 9.54 -5.60
C GLU A 152 2.34 9.27 -6.44
N GLU A 153 3.27 8.46 -5.95
CA GLU A 153 4.50 8.15 -6.67
C GLU A 153 4.32 7.08 -7.76
N ARG A 154 3.47 6.09 -7.50
CA ARG A 154 3.36 4.89 -8.36
C ARG A 154 2.22 4.92 -9.35
N LEU A 155 1.17 5.70 -9.13
CA LEU A 155 0.08 5.88 -10.10
C LEU A 155 0.42 6.94 -11.17
N THR A 156 1.69 7.03 -11.54
CA THR A 156 2.18 7.91 -12.59
C THR A 156 2.52 7.11 -13.85
N PRO A 157 2.43 7.69 -15.05
CA PRO A 157 2.77 7.02 -16.30
C PRO A 157 4.20 6.46 -16.35
N ASN A 158 5.13 7.06 -15.60
CA ASN A 158 6.54 6.67 -15.56
C ASN A 158 6.81 5.47 -14.64
N ALA A 159 5.85 5.07 -13.79
CA ALA A 159 5.99 3.90 -12.96
C ALA A 159 5.88 2.63 -13.83
N GLN A 160 6.59 1.57 -13.42
CA GLN A 160 6.48 0.27 -14.08
C GLN A 160 5.02 -0.21 -14.03
N ALA A 161 4.50 -0.71 -15.15
CA ALA A 161 3.09 -1.07 -15.31
C ALA A 161 2.59 -1.96 -14.17
N MET A 162 3.23 -3.12 -13.93
CA MET A 162 2.82 -4.05 -12.87
C MET A 162 2.86 -3.41 -11.46
N THR A 163 3.85 -2.57 -11.17
CA THR A 163 3.91 -1.85 -9.88
C THR A 163 2.73 -0.88 -9.75
N ARG A 164 2.38 -0.18 -10.84
CA ARG A 164 1.22 0.72 -10.89
C ARG A 164 -0.08 -0.05 -10.68
N ASP A 165 -0.25 -1.19 -11.34
CA ASP A 165 -1.46 -2.01 -11.27
C ASP A 165 -1.66 -2.59 -9.85
N ILE A 166 -0.58 -3.04 -9.19
CA ILE A 166 -0.60 -3.47 -7.79
C ILE A 166 -1.04 -2.33 -6.88
N VAL A 167 -0.44 -1.14 -7.03
CA VAL A 167 -0.78 0.01 -6.18
C VAL A 167 -2.20 0.50 -6.47
N GLN A 168 -2.67 0.47 -7.71
CA GLN A 168 -4.06 0.77 -8.04
C GLN A 168 -5.00 -0.19 -7.31
N LYS A 169 -4.73 -1.50 -7.35
CA LYS A 169 -5.52 -2.50 -6.65
C LYS A 169 -5.53 -2.28 -5.12
N MET A 170 -4.39 -1.87 -4.55
CA MET A 170 -4.32 -1.52 -3.12
C MET A 170 -5.24 -0.34 -2.79
N VAL A 171 -5.26 0.70 -3.62
CA VAL A 171 -6.13 1.88 -3.45
C VAL A 171 -7.61 1.47 -3.59
N ASP A 172 -7.95 0.66 -4.59
CA ASP A 172 -9.32 0.21 -4.83
C ASP A 172 -9.86 -0.59 -3.63
N LEU A 173 -9.08 -1.54 -3.12
CA LEU A 173 -9.44 -2.32 -1.93
C LEU A 173 -9.55 -1.44 -0.68
N THR A 174 -8.71 -0.42 -0.56
CA THR A 174 -8.76 0.52 0.57
C THR A 174 -10.01 1.39 0.54
N SER A 175 -10.57 1.68 -0.64
CA SER A 175 -11.78 2.49 -0.78
C SER A 175 -13.01 1.85 -0.11
N GLU A 176 -13.03 0.53 0.07
CA GLU A 176 -14.08 -0.17 0.80
C GLU A 176 -14.09 0.14 2.31
N HIS A 177 -12.93 0.49 2.87
CA HIS A 177 -12.75 0.79 4.29
C HIS A 177 -12.62 2.29 4.60
N PHE A 178 -12.13 3.07 3.64
CA PHE A 178 -11.88 4.51 3.75
C PHE A 178 -12.45 5.26 2.52
N PRO A 179 -13.77 5.14 2.24
CA PRO A 179 -14.37 5.64 1.00
C PRO A 179 -14.19 7.14 0.82
N HIS A 180 -14.46 7.96 1.84
CA HIS A 180 -14.39 9.42 1.71
C HIS A 180 -12.94 9.93 1.60
N VAL A 181 -11.99 9.24 2.24
CA VAL A 181 -10.55 9.58 2.10
C VAL A 181 -10.10 9.31 0.68
N ILE A 182 -10.39 8.14 0.14
CA ILE A 182 -9.94 7.74 -1.19
C ILE A 182 -10.66 8.54 -2.27
N GLU A 183 -11.98 8.72 -2.17
CA GLU A 183 -12.76 9.53 -3.10
C GLU A 183 -12.24 10.97 -3.16
N TYR A 184 -12.02 11.60 -2.01
CA TYR A 184 -11.49 12.96 -1.97
C TYR A 184 -10.05 13.03 -2.51
N TRP A 185 -9.20 12.05 -2.17
CA TRP A 185 -7.83 11.99 -2.67
C TRP A 185 -7.77 11.81 -4.20
N GLN A 186 -8.70 11.03 -4.79
CA GLN A 186 -8.83 10.83 -6.23
C GLN A 186 -9.48 12.02 -6.94
N SER A 187 -10.16 12.91 -6.23
CA SER A 187 -10.85 14.05 -6.84
C SER A 187 -9.88 15.01 -7.53
N ASP A 188 -10.34 15.65 -8.62
CA ASP A 188 -9.53 16.59 -9.42
C ASP A 188 -8.90 17.72 -8.59
N ARG A 189 -9.51 18.10 -7.47
CA ARG A 189 -8.99 19.16 -6.59
C ARG A 189 -7.68 18.77 -5.91
N VAL A 190 -7.53 17.51 -5.48
CA VAL A 190 -6.29 17.00 -4.87
C VAL A 190 -5.29 16.64 -5.95
N ILE A 191 -5.72 15.95 -6.99
CA ILE A 191 -4.88 15.58 -8.14
C ILE A 191 -4.39 16.84 -8.89
N GLY A 192 -5.23 17.87 -9.03
CA GLY A 192 -4.88 19.14 -9.64
C GLY A 192 -3.74 19.84 -8.90
N TYR A 193 -3.82 19.95 -7.58
CA TYR A 193 -2.78 20.55 -6.74
C TYR A 193 -1.43 19.82 -6.84
N TRP A 194 -1.43 18.49 -6.84
CA TRP A 194 -0.22 17.70 -7.01
C TRP A 194 0.36 17.78 -8.42
N LYS A 195 -0.47 17.92 -9.44
CA LYS A 195 -0.04 18.14 -10.83
C LYS A 195 0.66 19.50 -11.01
N GLU A 196 0.15 20.56 -10.39
CA GLU A 196 0.77 21.89 -10.42
C GLU A 196 2.10 21.92 -9.65
N TYR A 197 2.14 21.35 -8.44
CA TYR A 197 3.36 21.28 -7.64
C TYR A 197 4.49 20.51 -8.35
N ARG A 198 4.17 19.46 -9.14
CA ARG A 198 5.16 18.72 -9.94
C ARG A 198 5.61 19.44 -11.20
N LYS A 199 4.79 20.35 -11.74
CA LYS A 199 5.21 21.18 -12.90
C LYS A 199 6.30 22.19 -12.51
N ASP A 200 6.26 22.68 -11.28
CA ASP A 200 7.25 23.63 -10.77
C ASP A 200 8.53 22.97 -10.25
N SER A 201 8.49 21.70 -9.89
CA SER A 201 9.68 20.92 -9.52
C SER A 201 10.38 20.37 -10.77
N LYS A 202 11.01 21.25 -11.55
CA LYS A 202 12.03 20.84 -12.52
C LYS A 202 13.22 20.29 -11.75
N CYS A 203 13.19 18.99 -11.46
CA CYS A 203 14.41 18.30 -11.09
C CYS A 203 15.30 18.24 -12.33
N PRO A 204 16.50 18.86 -12.34
CA PRO A 204 17.40 18.72 -13.46
C PRO A 204 17.84 17.25 -13.52
N THR A 205 17.44 16.57 -14.58
CA THR A 205 18.03 15.28 -14.95
C THR A 205 19.52 15.46 -15.15
N LYS A 206 20.32 14.90 -14.26
CA LYS A 206 21.72 14.58 -14.52
C LYS A 206 21.82 13.14 -14.97
#